data_5c4f03c7392acd3afa7df26759e2ab9c
#
_entry.id   5c4f03c7392acd3afa7df26759e2ab9c
#
_cell.length_a   1.000
_cell.length_b   1.000
_cell.length_c   1.000
_cell.angle_alpha   90.00
_cell.angle_beta   90.00
_cell.angle_gamma   90.00
#
_symmetry.space_group_name_H-M   'P 1'
#
loop_
_entity.id
_entity.type
_entity.pdbx_description
1 polymer ?
#
loop_
_entity_poly.entity_id
_entity_poly.type
_entity_poly.pdbx_seq_one_letter_code
_entity_poly.pdbx_strand_id
1 'polypeptide(L)'
;MSPKKKILLVEDDNALSSVYESRLDLEGFDVATVANGEDALSKAVEFKPDLIVLDAMMPKINGFDVLDILRNTPETTNVRVIMLTALSQPTDKERAKALGADDYLVKSQVVISDVVERIRHHLGIDQ
;
A
#
# COMPACT_ATOMS: atom_id res chain seq x y z
N MET A 1 -19.27 12.23 -13.45
CA MET A 1 -17.84 11.95 -13.25
C MET A 1 -17.64 10.94 -12.14
N SER A 2 -16.74 10.00 -12.37
CA SER A 2 -16.39 9.04 -11.33
C SER A 2 -15.53 9.73 -10.25
N PRO A 3 -15.73 9.38 -8.98
CA PRO A 3 -14.86 9.90 -7.93
C PRO A 3 -13.44 9.37 -8.14
N LYS A 4 -12.46 10.10 -7.63
CA LYS A 4 -11.08 9.65 -7.67
C LYS A 4 -10.92 8.37 -6.86
N LYS A 5 -10.06 7.47 -7.35
CA LYS A 5 -9.69 6.31 -6.58
C LYS A 5 -8.82 6.74 -5.39
N LYS A 6 -9.04 6.11 -4.25
CA LYS A 6 -8.37 6.46 -3.01
C LYS A 6 -7.22 5.50 -2.72
N ILE A 7 -6.06 6.07 -2.49
CA ILE A 7 -4.85 5.31 -2.15
C ILE A 7 -4.41 5.67 -0.75
N LEU A 8 -4.21 4.67 0.10
CA LEU A 8 -3.58 4.87 1.40
C LEU A 8 -2.12 4.44 1.29
N LEU A 9 -1.21 5.37 1.52
CA LEU A 9 0.23 5.11 1.48
C LEU A 9 0.75 5.00 2.91
N VAL A 10 1.30 3.83 3.23
CA VAL A 10 1.84 3.54 4.55
C VAL A 10 3.35 3.42 4.44
N GLU A 11 4.06 4.47 4.86
CA GLU A 11 5.50 4.60 4.71
C GLU A 11 6.05 5.47 5.83
N ASP A 12 7.05 4.98 6.58
CA ASP A 12 7.63 5.74 7.69
C ASP A 12 8.73 6.71 7.26
N ASP A 13 9.30 6.57 6.07
CA ASP A 13 10.26 7.52 5.51
C ASP A 13 9.50 8.70 4.92
N ASN A 14 9.55 9.85 5.60
CA ASN A 14 8.79 11.03 5.18
C ASN A 14 9.20 11.57 3.82
N ALA A 15 10.48 11.50 3.48
CA ALA A 15 10.95 11.98 2.18
C ALA A 15 10.39 11.12 1.05
N LEU A 16 10.44 9.80 1.23
CA LEU A 16 9.92 8.87 0.25
C LEU A 16 8.40 8.99 0.14
N SER A 17 7.72 9.09 1.28
CA SER A 17 6.26 9.28 1.33
C SER A 17 5.83 10.51 0.55
N SER A 18 6.55 11.63 0.71
CA SER A 18 6.24 12.87 0.00
C SER A 18 6.39 12.73 -1.51
N VAL A 19 7.43 12.03 -1.96
CA VAL A 19 7.65 11.79 -3.38
C VAL A 19 6.51 10.97 -3.98
N TYR A 20 6.13 9.90 -3.32
CA TYR A 20 5.03 9.04 -3.78
C TYR A 20 3.69 9.76 -3.74
N GLU A 21 3.44 10.51 -2.67
CA GLU A 21 2.20 11.27 -2.54
C GLU A 21 2.04 12.27 -3.68
N SER A 22 3.10 13.03 -3.97
CA SER A 22 3.09 14.01 -5.06
C SER A 22 2.82 13.36 -6.41
N ARG A 23 3.50 12.24 -6.68
CA ARG A 23 3.32 11.55 -7.96
C ARG A 23 1.92 10.96 -8.10
N LEU A 24 1.42 10.33 -7.06
CA LEU A 24 0.08 9.73 -7.10
C LEU A 24 -1.01 10.79 -7.21
N ASP A 25 -0.80 11.93 -6.57
CA ASP A 25 -1.72 13.05 -6.69
C ASP A 25 -1.76 13.56 -8.15
N LEU A 26 -0.60 13.69 -8.78
CA LEU A 26 -0.50 14.07 -10.20
C LEU A 26 -1.16 13.06 -11.12
N GLU A 27 -1.17 11.79 -10.74
CA GLU A 27 -1.80 10.73 -11.54
C GLU A 27 -3.33 10.69 -11.36
N GLY A 28 -3.87 11.56 -10.53
CA GLY A 28 -5.32 11.69 -10.36
C GLY A 28 -5.92 10.91 -9.21
N PHE A 29 -5.09 10.40 -8.30
CA PHE A 29 -5.58 9.67 -7.13
C PHE A 29 -5.83 10.62 -5.96
N ASP A 30 -6.75 10.21 -5.07
CA ASP A 30 -6.96 10.85 -3.77
C ASP A 30 -6.10 10.08 -2.76
N VAL A 31 -5.06 10.73 -2.24
CA VAL A 31 -4.01 10.05 -1.46
C VAL A 31 -4.03 10.47 0.00
N ALA A 32 -4.03 9.49 0.90
CA ALA A 32 -3.78 9.74 2.32
C ALA A 32 -2.49 9.03 2.69
N THR A 33 -1.70 9.61 3.58
CA THR A 33 -0.44 9.03 4.03
C THR A 33 -0.43 8.85 5.54
N VAL A 34 0.13 7.73 5.99
CA VAL A 34 0.38 7.47 7.41
C VAL A 34 1.78 6.89 7.55
N ALA A 35 2.37 6.98 8.73
CA ALA A 35 3.77 6.65 8.94
C ALA A 35 4.00 5.40 9.81
N ASN A 36 2.96 4.75 10.28
CA ASN A 36 3.09 3.56 11.12
C ASN A 36 1.87 2.66 10.99
N GLY A 37 1.99 1.42 11.50
CA GLY A 37 0.96 0.41 11.34
C GLY A 37 -0.33 0.72 12.11
N GLU A 38 -0.22 1.32 13.28
CA GLU A 38 -1.39 1.69 14.08
C GLU A 38 -2.27 2.68 13.36
N ASP A 39 -1.66 3.74 12.84
CA ASP A 39 -2.38 4.75 12.06
C ASP A 39 -2.92 4.18 10.75
N ALA A 40 -2.20 3.21 10.16
CA ALA A 40 -2.65 2.54 8.95
C ALA A 40 -3.97 1.80 9.18
N LEU A 41 -4.09 1.09 10.30
CA LEU A 41 -5.31 0.35 10.62
C LEU A 41 -6.50 1.30 10.83
N SER A 42 -6.30 2.37 11.58
CA SER A 42 -7.34 3.37 11.83
C SER A 42 -7.75 4.07 10.53
N LYS A 43 -6.76 4.47 9.75
CA LYS A 43 -7.02 5.21 8.51
C LYS A 43 -7.68 4.33 7.45
N ALA A 44 -7.34 3.06 7.39
CA ALA A 44 -7.95 2.13 6.44
C ALA A 44 -9.47 2.03 6.63
N VAL A 45 -9.93 2.01 7.87
CA VAL A 45 -11.36 1.97 8.17
C VAL A 45 -12.03 3.32 7.90
N GLU A 46 -11.38 4.42 8.29
CA GLU A 46 -11.91 5.78 8.16
C GLU A 46 -11.95 6.25 6.71
N PHE A 47 -10.84 6.13 6.01
CA PHE A 47 -10.66 6.66 4.65
C PHE A 47 -11.31 5.78 3.58
N LYS A 48 -11.43 4.50 3.86
CA LYS A 48 -11.97 3.48 2.92
C LYS A 48 -11.23 3.51 1.59
N PRO A 49 -9.91 3.28 1.60
CA PRO A 49 -9.12 3.32 0.37
C PRO A 49 -9.52 2.19 -0.58
N ASP A 50 -9.32 2.43 -1.86
CA ASP A 50 -9.48 1.40 -2.89
C ASP A 50 -8.26 0.49 -2.93
N LEU A 51 -7.10 1.03 -2.56
CA LEU A 51 -5.84 0.28 -2.54
C LEU A 51 -4.92 0.85 -1.47
N ILE A 52 -4.15 -0.02 -0.83
CA ILE A 52 -3.15 0.35 0.16
C ILE A 52 -1.77 -0.04 -0.35
N VAL A 53 -0.83 0.91 -0.32
CA VAL A 53 0.59 0.64 -0.55
C VAL A 53 1.23 0.57 0.83
N LEU A 54 1.79 -0.58 1.19
CA LEU A 54 2.15 -0.90 2.56
C LEU A 54 3.60 -1.38 2.66
N ASP A 55 4.41 -0.69 3.46
CA ASP A 55 5.76 -1.14 3.75
C ASP A 55 5.73 -2.23 4.85
N ALA A 56 6.56 -3.25 4.68
CA ALA A 56 6.70 -4.31 5.68
C ALA A 56 7.49 -3.85 6.91
N MET A 57 8.42 -2.92 6.71
CA MET A 57 9.34 -2.47 7.77
C MET A 57 8.91 -1.13 8.35
N MET A 58 8.18 -1.17 9.46
CA MET A 58 7.71 0.04 10.12
C MET A 58 7.82 -0.11 11.64
N PRO A 59 7.94 1.01 12.37
CA PRO A 59 7.93 0.95 13.83
C PRO A 59 6.56 0.52 14.36
N LYS A 60 6.54 0.03 15.57
CA LYS A 60 5.36 -0.45 16.33
C LYS A 60 4.80 -1.75 15.75
N ILE A 61 3.95 -1.67 14.72
CA ILE A 61 3.36 -2.85 14.09
C ILE A 61 3.96 -2.95 12.68
N ASN A 62 4.58 -4.08 12.35
CA ASN A 62 5.16 -4.27 11.02
C ASN A 62 4.05 -4.50 9.98
N GLY A 63 4.41 -4.33 8.70
CA GLY A 63 3.44 -4.41 7.62
C GLY A 63 2.79 -5.78 7.44
N PHE A 64 3.48 -6.86 7.76
CA PHE A 64 2.89 -8.20 7.68
C PHE A 64 1.74 -8.34 8.68
N ASP A 65 1.93 -7.83 9.91
CA ASP A 65 0.89 -7.87 10.92
C ASP A 65 -0.27 -6.95 10.56
N VAL A 66 0.02 -5.77 9.99
CA VAL A 66 -1.02 -4.87 9.48
C VAL A 66 -1.85 -5.57 8.43
N LEU A 67 -1.21 -6.24 7.47
CA LEU A 67 -1.89 -6.97 6.41
C LEU A 67 -2.80 -8.06 6.98
N ASP A 68 -2.29 -8.82 7.94
CA ASP A 68 -3.07 -9.88 8.59
C ASP A 68 -4.32 -9.30 9.26
N ILE A 69 -4.17 -8.21 9.99
CA ILE A 69 -5.29 -7.55 10.66
C ILE A 69 -6.29 -7.00 9.64
N LEU A 70 -5.82 -6.39 8.55
CA LEU A 70 -6.70 -5.88 7.50
C LEU A 70 -7.57 -7.00 6.91
N ARG A 71 -6.97 -8.15 6.65
CA ARG A 71 -7.68 -9.29 6.05
C ARG A 71 -8.68 -9.93 7.01
N ASN A 72 -8.47 -9.75 8.32
CA ASN A 72 -9.37 -10.28 9.34
C ASN A 72 -10.36 -9.22 9.88
N THR A 73 -10.38 -8.03 9.28
CA THR A 73 -11.31 -6.95 9.64
C THR A 73 -12.36 -6.82 8.54
N PRO A 74 -13.64 -6.96 8.84
CA PRO A 74 -14.70 -6.96 7.80
C PRO A 74 -14.65 -5.75 6.86
N GLU A 75 -14.36 -4.56 7.37
CA GLU A 75 -14.36 -3.33 6.58
C GLU A 75 -13.20 -3.26 5.58
N THR A 76 -12.15 -4.06 5.78
CA THR A 76 -10.94 -3.98 4.96
C THR A 76 -10.52 -5.31 4.34
N THR A 77 -11.31 -6.36 4.55
CA THR A 77 -10.94 -7.72 4.14
C THR A 77 -10.66 -7.86 2.65
N ASN A 78 -11.29 -7.04 1.81
CA ASN A 78 -11.15 -7.13 0.35
C ASN A 78 -10.37 -5.97 -0.28
N VAL A 79 -9.79 -5.07 0.51
CA VAL A 79 -9.02 -3.96 -0.04
C VAL A 79 -7.77 -4.49 -0.75
N ARG A 80 -7.42 -3.91 -1.89
CA ARG A 80 -6.21 -4.28 -2.61
C ARG A 80 -4.99 -3.80 -1.81
N VAL A 81 -4.01 -4.67 -1.64
CA VAL A 81 -2.77 -4.32 -0.90
C VAL A 81 -1.57 -4.66 -1.75
N ILE A 82 -0.73 -3.66 -2.00
CA ILE A 82 0.58 -3.84 -2.63
C ILE A 82 1.63 -3.62 -1.54
N MET A 83 2.44 -4.63 -1.29
CA MET A 83 3.60 -4.46 -0.41
C MET A 83 4.71 -3.78 -1.20
N LEU A 84 5.23 -2.70 -0.67
CA LEU A 84 6.37 -1.99 -1.28
C LEU A 84 7.43 -1.83 -0.18
N THR A 85 8.50 -2.61 -0.26
CA THR A 85 9.42 -2.75 0.87
C THR A 85 10.86 -3.00 0.43
N ALA A 86 11.81 -2.73 1.34
CA ALA A 86 13.22 -3.04 1.11
C ALA A 86 13.52 -4.54 1.26
N LEU A 87 12.60 -5.32 1.86
CA LEU A 87 12.80 -6.76 2.07
C LEU A 87 12.74 -7.51 0.74
N SER A 88 13.83 -8.21 0.38
CA SER A 88 13.97 -8.85 -0.93
C SER A 88 14.07 -10.37 -0.90
N GLN A 89 13.96 -10.99 0.27
CA GLN A 89 14.06 -12.44 0.37
C GLN A 89 12.81 -13.12 -0.18
N PRO A 90 12.97 -14.27 -0.88
CA PRO A 90 11.80 -15.01 -1.37
C PRO A 90 10.81 -15.39 -0.26
N THR A 91 11.31 -15.65 0.96
CA THR A 91 10.46 -15.98 2.11
C THR A 91 9.58 -14.81 2.52
N ASP A 92 10.04 -13.58 2.37
CA ASP A 92 9.25 -12.39 2.68
C ASP A 92 8.09 -12.25 1.70
N LYS A 93 8.36 -12.47 0.42
CA LYS A 93 7.36 -12.43 -0.64
C LYS A 93 6.29 -13.51 -0.44
N GLU A 94 6.74 -14.72 -0.11
CA GLU A 94 5.84 -15.84 0.17
C GLU A 94 4.96 -15.55 1.38
N ARG A 95 5.54 -14.96 2.43
CA ARG A 95 4.81 -14.58 3.63
C ARG A 95 3.71 -13.57 3.31
N ALA A 96 4.04 -12.54 2.55
CA ALA A 96 3.07 -11.53 2.15
C ALA A 96 1.93 -12.14 1.35
N LYS A 97 2.25 -13.01 0.41
CA LYS A 97 1.26 -13.69 -0.42
C LYS A 97 0.34 -14.56 0.44
N ALA A 98 0.91 -15.32 1.37
CA ALA A 98 0.14 -16.17 2.27
C ALA A 98 -0.81 -15.36 3.15
N LEU A 99 -0.42 -14.13 3.52
CA LEU A 99 -1.25 -13.24 4.31
C LEU A 99 -2.28 -12.46 3.49
N GLY A 100 -2.25 -12.60 2.16
CA GLY A 100 -3.26 -12.01 1.30
C GLY A 100 -2.87 -10.73 0.57
N ALA A 101 -1.56 -10.47 0.42
CA ALA A 101 -1.11 -9.34 -0.41
C ALA A 101 -1.44 -9.61 -1.88
N ASP A 102 -1.89 -8.59 -2.58
CA ASP A 102 -2.19 -8.71 -4.02
C ASP A 102 -0.93 -8.57 -4.87
N ASP A 103 0.09 -7.89 -4.35
CA ASP A 103 1.35 -7.70 -5.06
C ASP A 103 2.48 -7.45 -4.07
N TYR A 104 3.72 -7.63 -4.53
CA TYR A 104 4.91 -7.43 -3.71
C TYR A 104 6.01 -6.81 -4.57
N LEU A 105 6.42 -5.61 -4.23
CA LEU A 105 7.45 -4.87 -4.96
C LEU A 105 8.61 -4.55 -4.02
N VAL A 106 9.83 -4.79 -4.51
CA VAL A 106 11.05 -4.52 -3.75
C VAL A 106 11.55 -3.12 -4.14
N LYS A 107 11.71 -2.24 -3.16
CA LYS A 107 12.07 -0.82 -3.40
C LYS A 107 13.31 -0.64 -4.29
N SER A 108 14.32 -1.50 -4.12
CA SER A 108 15.56 -1.41 -4.89
C SER A 108 15.43 -1.93 -6.33
N GLN A 109 14.31 -2.55 -6.68
CA GLN A 109 14.10 -3.21 -7.97
C GLN A 109 13.06 -2.50 -8.84
N VAL A 110 12.43 -1.44 -8.32
CA VAL A 110 11.37 -0.73 -9.04
C VAL A 110 11.63 0.76 -9.03
N VAL A 111 11.13 1.45 -10.05
CA VAL A 111 11.06 2.91 -10.06
C VAL A 111 9.60 3.31 -9.82
N ILE A 112 9.37 4.59 -9.52
CA ILE A 112 8.03 5.06 -9.15
C ILE A 112 6.98 4.78 -10.22
N SER A 113 7.35 4.86 -11.51
CA SER A 113 6.40 4.57 -12.59
C SER A 113 5.96 3.10 -12.59
N ASP A 114 6.83 2.18 -12.16
CA ASP A 114 6.45 0.76 -12.03
C ASP A 114 5.36 0.62 -10.96
N VAL A 115 5.50 1.34 -9.85
CA VAL A 115 4.53 1.30 -8.76
C VAL A 115 3.18 1.86 -9.24
N VAL A 116 3.20 2.97 -9.97
CA VAL A 116 1.98 3.57 -10.53
C VAL A 116 1.27 2.59 -11.46
N GLU A 117 2.02 1.92 -12.34
CA GLU A 117 1.46 0.93 -13.26
C GLU A 117 0.78 -0.22 -12.51
N ARG A 118 1.42 -0.73 -11.45
CA ARG A 118 0.87 -1.83 -10.66
C ARG A 118 -0.39 -1.40 -9.93
N ILE A 119 -0.42 -0.17 -9.40
CA ILE A 119 -1.61 0.38 -8.77
C ILE A 119 -2.77 0.40 -9.77
N ARG A 120 -2.52 0.93 -10.97
CA ARG A 120 -3.56 0.99 -12.01
C ARG A 120 -4.04 -0.39 -12.41
N HIS A 121 -3.12 -1.33 -12.53
CA HIS A 121 -3.45 -2.72 -12.88
C HIS A 121 -4.41 -3.31 -11.83
N HIS A 122 -4.08 -3.21 -10.56
CA HIS A 122 -4.89 -3.79 -9.49
C HIS A 122 -6.22 -3.07 -9.30
N LEU A 123 -6.33 -1.82 -9.74
CA LEU A 123 -7.59 -1.08 -9.69
C LEU A 123 -8.43 -1.25 -10.97
N GLY A 124 -7.91 -1.97 -11.95
CA GLY A 124 -8.63 -2.21 -13.21
C GLY A 124 -8.73 -0.98 -14.09
N ILE A 125 -7.77 -0.05 -13.99
CA ILE A 125 -7.77 1.19 -14.77
C ILE A 125 -6.53 1.33 -15.65
N ASP A 126 -6.02 0.21 -16.14
CA ASP A 126 -4.88 0.18 -17.07
C ASP A 126 -5.16 0.99 -18.31
N GLN A 127 -4.14 1.68 -18.77
CA GLN A 127 -4.19 2.41 -20.03
C GLN A 127 -3.15 1.86 -20.98
#